data_442d2f7f5e4f594e4c36c4fc2d6fdb7f
#
_entry.id   442d2f7f5e4f594e4c36c4fc2d6fdb7f
#
_cell.length_a   1.000
_cell.length_b   1.000
_cell.length_c   1.000
_cell.angle_alpha   90.00
_cell.angle_beta   90.00
_cell.angle_gamma   90.00
#
_symmetry.space_group_name_H-M   'P 1'
#
loop_
_entity.id
_entity.type
_entity.pdbx_description
1 polymer ?
#
loop_
_entity_poly.entity_id
_entity_poly.type
_entity_poly.pdbx_seq_one_letter_code
_entity_poly.pdbx_strand_id
1 'polypeptide(L)'
;SRGDDFKSIESQLSLTDTNVFIISDTDIPFMTFVFNKLIEFSNSHDINSYDFIIAGYEDLILLNTIDDLYKNKFNLHFVTKGLIDFKTDNVVNFISEYQKLHGMNPDEVSVKAFDLVLSIFNHRYPYISSSTTKYKGLYNNVDFQKIGDDSGYENKSVKIYRFKNYNIQQIPLN
;
A
#
# COMPACT_ATOMS: atom_id res chain seq x y z
N SER A 1 8.65 20.90 -22.15
CA SER A 1 9.39 19.64 -21.85
C SER A 1 9.10 19.21 -20.41
N ARG A 2 9.17 17.92 -20.08
CA ARG A 2 8.93 17.41 -18.72
C ARG A 2 9.78 18.08 -17.61
N GLY A 3 10.85 18.80 -17.96
CA GLY A 3 11.70 19.50 -17.00
C GLY A 3 11.20 20.87 -16.58
N ASP A 4 10.40 21.51 -17.40
CA ASP A 4 9.89 22.86 -17.11
C ASP A 4 8.70 22.81 -16.15
N ASP A 5 7.97 21.69 -16.13
CA ASP A 5 6.81 21.50 -15.28
C ASP A 5 7.17 21.43 -13.79
N PHE A 6 8.36 20.91 -13.44
CA PHE A 6 8.76 20.79 -12.03
C PHE A 6 9.11 22.16 -11.40
N LYS A 7 9.68 23.09 -12.16
CA LYS A 7 9.94 24.46 -11.66
C LYS A 7 8.66 25.21 -11.28
N SER A 8 7.57 24.92 -12.01
CA SER A 8 6.27 25.51 -11.67
C SER A 8 5.69 24.93 -10.38
N ILE A 9 5.95 23.65 -10.11
CA ILE A 9 5.57 22.99 -8.85
C ILE A 9 6.39 23.55 -7.69
N GLU A 10 7.70 23.70 -7.86
CA GLU A 10 8.60 24.24 -6.85
C GLU A 10 8.14 25.61 -6.32
N SER A 11 7.66 26.49 -7.21
CA SER A 11 7.16 27.81 -6.83
C SER A 11 5.84 27.77 -6.01
N GLN A 12 5.18 26.61 -5.93
CA GLN A 12 3.92 26.42 -5.19
C GLN A 12 4.11 25.70 -3.86
N LEU A 13 5.35 25.27 -3.54
CA LEU A 13 5.61 24.57 -2.29
C LEU A 13 5.45 25.49 -1.07
N SER A 14 4.72 25.03 -0.08
CA SER A 14 4.50 25.74 1.18
C SER A 14 5.61 25.43 2.17
N LEU A 15 6.06 26.46 2.88
CA LEU A 15 6.97 26.35 4.04
C LEU A 15 6.20 26.12 5.36
N THR A 16 4.89 26.37 5.36
CA THR A 16 4.06 26.32 6.58
C THR A 16 3.09 25.17 6.61
N ASP A 17 2.73 24.63 5.44
CA ASP A 17 1.77 23.56 5.29
C ASP A 17 2.43 22.31 4.71
N THR A 18 1.82 21.15 4.96
CA THR A 18 2.26 19.88 4.38
C THR A 18 2.05 19.88 2.87
N ASN A 19 3.10 19.65 2.12
CA ASN A 19 3.07 19.48 0.66
C ASN A 19 2.74 18.03 0.32
N VAL A 20 1.60 17.79 -0.31
CA VAL A 20 1.15 16.44 -0.66
C VAL A 20 1.28 16.21 -2.16
N PHE A 21 2.08 15.21 -2.53
CA PHE A 21 2.22 14.74 -3.90
C PHE A 21 1.49 13.41 -4.07
N ILE A 22 0.48 13.38 -4.93
CA ILE A 22 -0.25 12.14 -5.24
C ILE A 22 0.22 11.63 -6.60
N ILE A 23 0.88 10.48 -6.61
CA ILE A 23 1.34 9.79 -7.81
C ILE A 23 0.35 8.68 -8.12
N SER A 24 -0.52 8.92 -9.10
CA SER A 24 -1.57 7.98 -9.53
C SER A 24 -1.13 7.08 -10.69
N ASP A 25 0.15 7.07 -11.04
CA ASP A 25 0.74 6.26 -12.10
C ASP A 25 1.54 5.11 -11.50
N THR A 26 1.62 4.00 -12.23
CA THR A 26 2.43 2.81 -11.91
C THR A 26 3.64 2.66 -12.84
N ASP A 27 3.88 3.63 -13.73
CA ASP A 27 5.04 3.65 -14.61
C ASP A 27 6.32 3.91 -13.81
N ILE A 28 7.17 2.90 -13.70
CA ILE A 28 8.43 2.97 -12.93
C ILE A 28 9.34 4.11 -13.37
N PRO A 29 9.59 4.35 -14.69
CA PRO A 29 10.34 5.50 -15.16
C PRO A 29 9.75 6.83 -14.70
N PHE A 30 8.44 7.00 -14.76
CA PHE A 30 7.78 8.23 -14.33
C PHE A 30 7.91 8.44 -12.81
N MET A 31 7.60 7.41 -12.01
CA MET A 31 7.74 7.48 -10.55
C MET A 31 9.19 7.80 -10.16
N THR A 32 10.17 7.12 -10.77
CA THR A 32 11.60 7.39 -10.53
C THR A 32 11.99 8.82 -10.91
N PHE A 33 11.45 9.33 -12.01
CA PHE A 33 11.68 10.73 -12.40
C PHE A 33 11.15 11.72 -11.36
N VAL A 34 9.93 11.51 -10.85
CA VAL A 34 9.35 12.39 -9.81
C VAL A 34 10.21 12.36 -8.55
N PHE A 35 10.59 11.18 -8.06
CA PHE A 35 11.47 11.06 -6.88
C PHE A 35 12.82 11.76 -7.11
N ASN A 36 13.46 11.57 -8.27
CA ASN A 36 14.73 12.20 -8.57
C ASN A 36 14.62 13.73 -8.54
N LYS A 37 13.51 14.31 -9.04
CA LYS A 37 13.26 15.74 -8.96
C LYS A 37 13.09 16.24 -7.53
N LEU A 38 12.38 15.50 -6.69
CA LEU A 38 12.27 15.82 -5.27
C LEU A 38 13.60 15.67 -4.53
N ILE A 39 14.43 14.69 -4.89
CA ILE A 39 15.77 14.53 -4.36
C ILE A 39 16.67 15.70 -4.77
N GLU A 40 16.66 16.10 -6.05
CA GLU A 40 17.39 17.28 -6.54
C GLU A 40 16.97 18.53 -5.76
N PHE A 41 15.67 18.75 -5.59
CA PHE A 41 15.12 19.83 -4.77
C PHE A 41 15.62 19.74 -3.32
N SER A 42 15.57 18.56 -2.72
CA SER A 42 15.99 18.33 -1.33
C SER A 42 17.48 18.60 -1.09
N ASN A 43 18.30 18.47 -2.12
CA ASN A 43 19.74 18.71 -2.05
C ASN A 43 20.11 20.18 -2.29
N SER A 44 19.24 20.93 -2.94
CA SER A 44 19.45 22.35 -3.26
C SER A 44 18.80 23.32 -2.25
N HIS A 45 17.92 22.83 -1.40
CA HIS A 45 17.19 23.60 -0.39
C HIS A 45 17.31 22.96 0.99
N ASP A 46 17.08 23.76 2.05
CA ASP A 46 16.92 23.19 3.40
C ASP A 46 15.56 22.46 3.47
N ILE A 47 15.60 21.16 3.14
CA ILE A 47 14.42 20.30 3.11
C ILE A 47 13.71 20.20 4.46
N ASN A 48 14.41 20.44 5.58
CA ASN A 48 13.80 20.40 6.90
C ASN A 48 12.82 21.57 7.12
N SER A 49 12.89 22.58 6.25
CA SER A 49 11.93 23.69 6.23
C SER A 49 10.62 23.33 5.53
N TYR A 50 10.53 22.15 4.91
CA TYR A 50 9.34 21.68 4.20
C TYR A 50 8.82 20.40 4.80
N ASP A 51 7.51 20.29 4.93
CA ASP A 51 6.85 19.02 5.25
C ASP A 51 6.29 18.38 3.97
N PHE A 52 6.63 17.10 3.73
CA PHE A 52 6.26 16.38 2.52
C PHE A 52 5.51 15.08 2.84
N ILE A 53 4.51 14.79 2.02
CA ILE A 53 3.90 13.47 1.89
C ILE A 53 3.90 13.11 0.40
N ILE A 54 4.51 11.98 0.06
CA ILE A 54 4.32 11.35 -1.24
C ILE A 54 3.34 10.21 -1.06
N ALA A 55 2.25 10.20 -1.81
CA ALA A 55 1.21 9.19 -1.74
C ALA A 55 0.94 8.55 -3.10
N GLY A 56 0.62 7.25 -3.12
CA GLY A 56 0.25 6.54 -4.34
C GLY A 56 -0.04 5.07 -4.11
N TYR A 57 0.18 4.26 -5.12
CA TYR A 57 -0.01 2.80 -5.07
C TYR A 57 1.20 2.08 -4.45
N GLU A 58 1.04 0.79 -4.14
CA GLU A 58 2.08 -0.06 -3.53
C GLU A 58 3.39 -0.14 -4.35
N ASP A 59 3.32 0.11 -5.67
CA ASP A 59 4.49 0.16 -6.54
C ASP A 59 5.53 1.18 -6.06
N LEU A 60 5.12 2.26 -5.40
CA LEU A 60 6.03 3.27 -4.86
C LEU A 60 7.00 2.71 -3.81
N ILE A 61 6.54 1.80 -2.93
CA ILE A 61 7.41 1.20 -1.92
C ILE A 61 8.38 0.19 -2.54
N LEU A 62 7.99 -0.41 -3.67
CA LEU A 62 8.77 -1.42 -4.39
C LEU A 62 9.86 -0.81 -5.30
N LEU A 63 9.92 0.51 -5.44
CA LEU A 63 10.96 1.19 -6.22
C LEU A 63 12.34 0.97 -5.61
N ASN A 64 13.06 -0.03 -6.11
CA ASN A 64 14.42 -0.34 -5.68
C ASN A 64 15.46 0.69 -6.19
N THR A 65 15.08 1.54 -7.12
CA THR A 65 15.90 2.65 -7.65
C THR A 65 15.98 3.84 -6.70
N ILE A 66 15.11 3.88 -5.68
CA ILE A 66 15.04 4.97 -4.70
C ILE A 66 15.47 4.44 -3.34
N ASP A 67 16.48 5.09 -2.76
CA ASP A 67 16.98 4.77 -1.43
C ASP A 67 15.89 4.97 -0.36
N ASP A 68 15.83 4.06 0.61
CA ASP A 68 14.87 4.11 1.70
C ASP A 68 15.02 5.37 2.57
N LEU A 69 16.19 5.99 2.58
CA LEU A 69 16.40 7.30 3.19
C LEU A 69 15.41 8.33 2.62
N TYR A 70 15.25 8.38 1.29
CA TYR A 70 14.36 9.34 0.64
C TYR A 70 12.89 8.95 0.80
N LYS A 71 12.57 7.65 0.76
CA LYS A 71 11.20 7.18 1.07
C LYS A 71 10.78 7.60 2.48
N ASN A 72 11.70 7.50 3.44
CA ASN A 72 11.47 7.95 4.82
C ASN A 72 11.39 9.48 4.91
N LYS A 73 12.30 10.20 4.25
CA LYS A 73 12.39 11.66 4.27
C LYS A 73 11.14 12.33 3.69
N PHE A 74 10.61 11.78 2.60
CA PHE A 74 9.39 12.27 1.96
C PHE A 74 8.10 11.65 2.52
N ASN A 75 8.20 10.98 3.68
CA ASN A 75 7.04 10.42 4.38
C ASN A 75 6.11 9.65 3.42
N LEU A 76 6.68 8.63 2.76
CA LEU A 76 5.97 7.88 1.72
C LEU A 76 4.74 7.18 2.28
N HIS A 77 3.58 7.42 1.65
CA HIS A 77 2.32 6.77 1.91
C HIS A 77 1.88 5.96 0.70
N PHE A 78 1.26 4.82 0.92
CA PHE A 78 0.73 4.03 -0.19
C PHE A 78 -0.52 3.27 0.20
N VAL A 79 -1.36 3.02 -0.80
CA VAL A 79 -2.55 2.18 -0.66
C VAL A 79 -2.27 0.82 -1.25
N THR A 80 -2.74 -0.21 -0.56
CA THR A 80 -2.68 -1.59 -1.05
C THR A 80 -3.90 -2.37 -0.59
N LYS A 81 -4.21 -3.43 -1.31
CA LYS A 81 -5.26 -4.40 -0.91
C LYS A 81 -4.86 -5.19 0.32
N GLY A 82 -3.56 -5.42 0.50
CA GLY A 82 -3.02 -6.12 1.65
C GLY A 82 -1.50 -6.24 1.60
N LEU A 83 -0.91 -6.51 2.74
CA LEU A 83 0.48 -6.92 2.89
C LEU A 83 0.51 -8.15 3.78
N ILE A 84 1.40 -9.09 3.47
CA ILE A 84 1.61 -10.26 4.32
C ILE A 84 2.41 -9.82 5.54
N ASP A 85 1.81 -9.92 6.72
CA ASP A 85 2.53 -9.72 7.97
C ASP A 85 3.05 -11.06 8.49
N PHE A 86 4.30 -11.35 8.15
CA PHE A 86 4.99 -12.58 8.52
C PHE A 86 5.17 -12.79 10.04
N LYS A 87 4.76 -11.83 10.86
CA LYS A 87 4.84 -11.91 12.33
C LYS A 87 3.54 -12.38 12.98
N THR A 88 2.45 -12.41 12.22
CA THR A 88 1.16 -12.86 12.77
C THR A 88 1.10 -14.39 12.84
N ASP A 89 0.50 -14.91 13.93
CA ASP A 89 0.39 -16.35 14.17
C ASP A 89 -0.30 -17.08 13.01
N ASN A 90 -1.33 -16.49 12.42
CA ASN A 90 -2.04 -17.07 11.29
C ASN A 90 -1.14 -17.27 10.08
N VAL A 91 -0.28 -16.28 9.75
CA VAL A 91 0.67 -16.38 8.63
C VAL A 91 1.75 -17.40 8.95
N VAL A 92 2.30 -17.38 10.16
CA VAL A 92 3.32 -18.34 10.61
C VAL A 92 2.78 -19.78 10.53
N ASN A 93 1.57 -20.01 11.03
CA ASN A 93 0.92 -21.31 10.99
C ASN A 93 0.67 -21.79 9.55
N PHE A 94 0.15 -20.89 8.69
CA PHE A 94 -0.05 -21.21 7.28
C PHE A 94 1.26 -21.62 6.59
N ILE A 95 2.34 -20.87 6.78
CA ILE A 95 3.66 -21.18 6.21
C ILE A 95 4.12 -22.56 6.70
N SER A 96 4.01 -22.81 8.00
CA SER A 96 4.42 -24.11 8.59
C SER A 96 3.65 -25.29 8.00
N GLU A 97 2.33 -25.17 7.88
CA GLU A 97 1.50 -26.25 7.30
C GLU A 97 1.76 -26.41 5.80
N TYR A 98 1.94 -25.29 5.07
CA TYR A 98 2.30 -25.35 3.65
C TYR A 98 3.64 -26.05 3.41
N GLN A 99 4.65 -25.75 4.24
CA GLN A 99 5.97 -26.40 4.19
C GLN A 99 5.88 -27.90 4.46
N LYS A 100 5.07 -28.31 5.45
CA LYS A 100 4.86 -29.74 5.75
C LYS A 100 4.24 -30.51 4.58
N LEU A 101 3.30 -29.86 3.87
CA LEU A 101 2.58 -30.48 2.76
C LEU A 101 3.36 -30.48 1.45
N HIS A 102 4.11 -29.44 1.18
CA HIS A 102 4.71 -29.19 -0.14
C HIS A 102 6.25 -29.23 -0.13
N GLY A 103 6.89 -29.27 1.03
CA GLY A 103 8.35 -29.29 1.16
C GLY A 103 9.04 -27.97 0.78
N MET A 104 8.27 -26.89 0.59
CA MET A 104 8.77 -25.58 0.18
C MET A 104 7.97 -24.45 0.86
N ASN A 105 8.54 -23.24 0.84
CA ASN A 105 7.81 -22.05 1.29
C ASN A 105 6.70 -21.66 0.30
N PRO A 106 5.55 -21.17 0.78
CA PRO A 106 4.56 -20.56 -0.10
C PRO A 106 5.13 -19.28 -0.71
N ASP A 107 4.85 -19.06 -1.98
CA ASP A 107 5.04 -17.77 -2.63
C ASP A 107 3.83 -16.85 -2.39
N GLU A 108 3.92 -15.62 -2.84
CA GLU A 108 2.84 -14.64 -2.67
C GLU A 108 1.54 -15.08 -3.38
N VAL A 109 1.65 -15.77 -4.51
CA VAL A 109 0.50 -16.26 -5.26
C VAL A 109 -0.22 -17.35 -4.47
N SER A 110 0.51 -18.24 -3.81
CA SER A 110 -0.05 -19.28 -2.95
C SER A 110 -0.84 -18.70 -1.78
N VAL A 111 -0.32 -17.64 -1.14
CA VAL A 111 -1.01 -16.94 -0.04
C VAL A 111 -2.28 -16.25 -0.55
N LYS A 112 -2.19 -15.55 -1.69
CA LYS A 112 -3.35 -14.88 -2.32
C LYS A 112 -4.43 -15.87 -2.74
N ALA A 113 -4.05 -17.01 -3.31
CA ALA A 113 -4.98 -18.07 -3.70
C ALA A 113 -5.69 -18.67 -2.49
N PHE A 114 -4.96 -18.94 -1.41
CA PHE A 114 -5.53 -19.43 -0.16
C PHE A 114 -6.58 -18.45 0.41
N ASP A 115 -6.24 -17.16 0.49
CA ASP A 115 -7.16 -16.12 0.95
C ASP A 115 -8.40 -16.02 0.07
N LEU A 116 -8.25 -16.10 -1.25
CA LEU A 116 -9.35 -16.06 -2.20
C LEU A 116 -10.32 -17.23 -1.96
N VAL A 117 -9.78 -18.43 -1.86
CA VAL A 117 -10.59 -19.64 -1.61
C VAL A 117 -11.34 -19.52 -0.29
N LEU A 118 -10.65 -19.15 0.80
CA LEU A 118 -11.30 -19.01 2.11
C LEU A 118 -12.35 -17.89 2.10
N SER A 119 -12.09 -16.76 1.42
CA SER A 119 -13.08 -15.68 1.32
C SER A 119 -14.34 -16.14 0.60
N ILE A 120 -14.22 -16.92 -0.48
CA ILE A 120 -15.35 -17.51 -1.21
C ILE A 120 -16.13 -18.47 -0.32
N PHE A 121 -15.45 -19.36 0.40
CA PHE A 121 -16.11 -20.31 1.30
C PHE A 121 -16.86 -19.58 2.42
N ASN A 122 -16.26 -18.59 3.04
CA ASN A 122 -16.89 -17.82 4.12
C ASN A 122 -18.12 -17.00 3.64
N HIS A 123 -18.16 -16.61 2.36
CA HIS A 123 -19.29 -15.86 1.81
C HIS A 123 -20.38 -16.75 1.18
N ARG A 124 -20.04 -17.96 0.75
CA ARG A 124 -21.02 -18.90 0.14
C ARG A 124 -21.87 -19.67 1.12
N TYR A 125 -21.55 -19.64 2.42
CA TYR A 125 -22.35 -20.32 3.43
C TYR A 125 -23.11 -19.33 4.33
N PRO A 126 -24.12 -18.61 3.79
CA PRO A 126 -24.94 -17.69 4.59
C PRO A 126 -25.82 -18.41 5.63
N TYR A 127 -25.81 -19.75 5.65
CA TYR A 127 -26.54 -20.54 6.65
C TYR A 127 -25.84 -20.59 8.02
N ILE A 128 -24.59 -20.14 8.12
CA ILE A 128 -23.96 -19.91 9.41
C ILE A 128 -24.16 -18.42 9.71
N SER A 129 -25.19 -18.14 10.45
CA SER A 129 -25.78 -16.88 10.92
C SER A 129 -24.81 -15.74 11.29
N SER A 130 -23.93 -15.31 10.44
CA SER A 130 -23.20 -14.06 10.66
C SER A 130 -23.35 -13.14 9.47
N SER A 131 -24.02 -12.04 9.70
CA SER A 131 -24.18 -10.91 8.78
C SER A 131 -22.87 -10.18 8.48
N THR A 132 -21.71 -10.79 8.67
CA THR A 132 -20.43 -10.16 8.48
C THR A 132 -19.94 -10.37 7.05
N THR A 133 -20.01 -9.31 6.28
CA THR A 133 -19.39 -9.18 4.97
C THR A 133 -17.86 -9.05 5.04
N LYS A 134 -17.30 -9.17 6.26
CA LYS A 134 -15.87 -8.93 6.55
C LYS A 134 -15.12 -10.24 6.72
N TYR A 135 -14.01 -10.35 6.01
CA TYR A 135 -13.04 -11.44 6.16
C TYR A 135 -11.64 -10.85 6.34
N LYS A 136 -10.92 -11.30 7.36
CA LYS A 136 -9.52 -10.96 7.58
C LYS A 136 -8.64 -12.12 7.13
N GLY A 137 -8.04 -12.00 5.95
CA GLY A 137 -7.12 -12.97 5.40
C GLY A 137 -5.69 -12.80 5.87
N LEU A 138 -4.81 -13.62 5.32
CA LEU A 138 -3.36 -13.55 5.54
C LEU A 138 -2.74 -12.37 4.79
N TYR A 139 -3.25 -12.08 3.60
CA TYR A 139 -2.84 -11.01 2.72
C TYR A 139 -3.95 -9.96 2.56
N ASN A 140 -5.13 -10.39 2.13
CA ASN A 140 -6.25 -9.50 1.85
C ASN A 140 -7.24 -9.44 3.03
N ASN A 141 -7.71 -8.22 3.29
CA ASN A 141 -8.98 -8.08 4.00
C ASN A 141 -10.09 -7.90 2.98
N VAL A 142 -11.25 -8.40 3.31
CA VAL A 142 -12.45 -8.24 2.49
C VAL A 142 -13.55 -7.62 3.35
N ASP A 143 -14.18 -6.57 2.82
CA ASP A 143 -15.36 -5.94 3.39
C ASP A 143 -16.33 -5.65 2.23
N PHE A 144 -17.14 -6.64 1.86
CA PHE A 144 -18.08 -6.50 0.77
C PHE A 144 -19.28 -5.67 1.21
N GLN A 145 -19.46 -4.54 0.54
CA GLN A 145 -20.62 -3.66 0.72
C GLN A 145 -21.41 -3.58 -0.56
N LYS A 146 -22.74 -3.61 -0.43
CA LYS A 146 -23.65 -3.43 -1.55
C LYS A 146 -23.59 -1.98 -2.04
N ILE A 147 -23.44 -1.78 -3.36
CA ILE A 147 -23.27 -0.44 -3.94
C ILE A 147 -24.61 0.27 -4.11
N GLY A 148 -25.68 -0.47 -4.29
CA GLY A 148 -27.05 0.03 -4.48
C GLY A 148 -28.05 -1.12 -4.51
N ASP A 149 -29.35 -0.82 -4.55
CA ASP A 149 -30.40 -1.82 -4.39
C ASP A 149 -30.37 -2.91 -5.46
N ASP A 150 -30.09 -2.54 -6.72
CA ASP A 150 -30.05 -3.45 -7.86
C ASP A 150 -28.61 -3.74 -8.35
N SER A 151 -27.58 -3.39 -7.57
CA SER A 151 -26.18 -3.55 -7.94
C SER A 151 -25.50 -4.66 -7.15
N GLY A 152 -24.28 -5.04 -7.61
CA GLY A 152 -23.44 -6.03 -6.93
C GLY A 152 -22.79 -5.51 -5.65
N TYR A 153 -21.81 -6.27 -5.19
CA TYR A 153 -21.00 -5.94 -4.02
C TYR A 153 -19.63 -5.45 -4.45
N GLU A 154 -19.10 -4.49 -3.72
CA GLU A 154 -17.75 -3.98 -3.87
C GLU A 154 -16.96 -4.23 -2.58
N ASN A 155 -15.69 -4.63 -2.72
CA ASN A 155 -14.80 -4.71 -1.57
C ASN A 155 -14.33 -3.30 -1.17
N LYS A 156 -14.81 -2.82 -0.03
CA LYS A 156 -14.44 -1.51 0.55
C LYS A 156 -13.24 -1.58 1.49
N SER A 157 -12.62 -2.75 1.64
CA SER A 157 -11.42 -2.89 2.45
C SER A 157 -10.23 -2.26 1.73
N VAL A 158 -9.83 -1.08 2.19
CA VAL A 158 -8.62 -0.37 1.76
C VAL A 158 -7.72 -0.21 2.96
N LYS A 159 -6.44 -0.40 2.78
CA LYS A 159 -5.43 -0.15 3.81
C LYS A 159 -4.46 0.92 3.31
N ILE A 160 -4.19 1.87 4.18
CA ILE A 160 -3.16 2.88 3.96
C ILE A 160 -1.96 2.54 4.84
N TYR A 161 -0.81 2.58 4.25
CA TYR A 161 0.47 2.39 4.93
C TYR A 161 1.34 3.60 4.73
N ARG A 162 2.25 3.82 5.68
CA ARG A 162 3.34 4.79 5.55
C ARG A 162 4.68 4.11 5.78
N PHE A 163 5.70 4.65 5.13
CA PHE A 163 7.09 4.29 5.38
C PHE A 163 7.68 5.30 6.37
N LYS A 164 7.91 4.87 7.61
CA LYS A 164 8.43 5.72 8.67
C LYS A 164 9.42 4.95 9.53
N ASN A 165 10.54 5.60 9.87
CA ASN A 165 11.64 5.00 10.62
C ASN A 165 12.11 3.68 9.97
N TYR A 166 12.21 3.67 8.64
CA TYR A 166 12.61 2.50 7.83
C TYR A 166 11.71 1.28 8.02
N ASN A 167 10.47 1.48 8.41
CA ASN A 167 9.47 0.43 8.58
C ASN A 167 8.14 0.81 7.94
N ILE A 168 7.45 -0.20 7.42
CA ILE A 168 6.08 -0.06 6.93
C ILE A 168 5.13 -0.13 8.13
N GLN A 169 4.28 0.87 8.27
CA GLN A 169 3.30 1.00 9.35
C GLN A 169 1.91 1.22 8.75
N GLN A 170 0.94 0.44 9.19
CA GLN A 170 -0.45 0.68 8.80
C GLN A 170 -0.99 1.92 9.51
N ILE A 171 -1.71 2.76 8.76
CA ILE A 171 -2.44 3.90 9.31
C ILE A 171 -3.87 3.44 9.56
N PRO A 172 -4.39 3.53 10.80
CA PRO A 172 -5.79 3.23 11.06
C PRO A 172 -6.68 4.24 10.35
N LEU A 173 -7.71 3.75 9.67
CA LEU A 173 -8.78 4.58 9.13
C LEU A 173 -9.84 4.71 10.22
N ASN A 174 -10.13 5.93 10.62
CA ASN A 174 -11.15 6.26 11.62
C ASN A 174 -12.55 6.17 11.02
#